data_a217ee4b435585b0e6264b99caf77bcb
#
_entry.id   a217ee4b435585b0e6264b99caf77bcb
#
_cell.length_a   1.000
_cell.length_b   1.000
_cell.length_c   1.000
_cell.angle_alpha   90.00
_cell.angle_beta   90.00
_cell.angle_gamma   90.00
#
_symmetry.space_group_name_H-M   'P 1'
#
loop_
_entity.id
_entity.type
_entity.pdbx_description
1 polymer ?
#
loop_
_entity_poly.entity_id
_entity_poly.type
_entity_poly.pdbx_seq_one_letter_code
_entity_poly.pdbx_strand_id
1 'polypeptide(L)'
;MWLQVKGFLEWRIGRHLWANLMPIWSMSRKGFEELYEKISESKPSFEDVWRLTGGNPRILKLLYENDWSSENIITRLIEWKKLGLSFINKWRGVLEKAIEDPDVLWSFDVVEEPVKEFVERNLIVYFLSERNSKLWVDEPLTEKDLEIGVGKYIAWQTSLHREAVKKALNKYK
;
A
#
# COMPACT_ATOMS: atom_id res chain seq x y z
N MET A 1 5.79 5.36 -2.84
CA MET A 1 6.10 6.11 -4.08
C MET A 1 7.35 5.60 -4.80
N TRP A 2 8.31 4.93 -4.15
CA TRP A 2 9.59 4.50 -4.75
C TRP A 2 9.54 3.13 -5.47
N LEU A 3 8.72 2.17 -5.04
CA LEU A 3 8.66 0.85 -5.68
C LEU A 3 7.92 0.83 -7.02
N GLN A 4 7.00 1.76 -7.27
CA GLN A 4 6.37 1.91 -8.60
C GLN A 4 7.32 2.49 -9.63
N VAL A 5 8.32 3.19 -9.16
CA VAL A 5 9.38 3.75 -9.99
C VAL A 5 10.30 2.64 -10.50
N LYS A 6 10.28 1.42 -9.92
CA LYS A 6 11.21 0.36 -10.32
C LYS A 6 11.02 -0.03 -11.79
N GLY A 7 9.82 -0.33 -12.25
CA GLY A 7 9.57 -0.65 -13.66
C GLY A 7 9.84 0.53 -14.60
N PHE A 8 9.47 1.74 -14.20
CA PHE A 8 9.69 2.95 -14.98
C PHE A 8 11.15 3.44 -14.91
N LEU A 9 11.80 3.29 -13.75
CA LEU A 9 13.20 3.64 -13.57
C LEU A 9 14.14 2.57 -14.14
N GLU A 10 13.82 1.29 -14.08
CA GLU A 10 14.59 0.25 -14.77
C GLU A 10 14.60 0.50 -16.27
N TRP A 11 13.51 0.96 -16.85
CA TRP A 11 13.49 1.36 -18.26
C TRP A 11 14.29 2.62 -18.56
N ARG A 12 14.33 3.61 -17.67
CA ARG A 12 15.08 4.86 -17.86
C ARG A 12 16.50 4.82 -17.32
N ILE A 13 16.75 4.13 -16.22
CA ILE A 13 18.05 4.05 -15.53
C ILE A 13 18.83 2.79 -15.95
N GLY A 14 18.16 1.79 -16.50
CA GLY A 14 18.81 0.56 -16.99
C GLY A 14 19.88 0.76 -18.08
N ARG A 15 20.01 1.98 -18.58
CA ARG A 15 21.14 2.40 -19.40
C ARG A 15 22.36 2.88 -18.61
N HIS A 16 22.21 3.09 -17.29
CA HIS A 16 23.27 3.52 -16.40
C HIS A 16 23.55 2.41 -15.39
N LEU A 17 24.51 1.54 -15.71
CA LEU A 17 24.97 0.37 -14.95
C LEU A 17 25.49 0.64 -13.52
N TRP A 18 25.30 1.86 -12.99
CA TRP A 18 25.92 2.31 -11.75
C TRP A 18 24.95 2.54 -10.58
N ALA A 19 23.66 2.44 -10.80
CA ALA A 19 22.70 2.69 -9.73
C ALA A 19 22.14 1.37 -9.20
N ASN A 20 22.54 1.01 -7.99
CA ASN A 20 21.85 -0.04 -7.23
C ASN A 20 20.58 0.59 -6.61
N LEU A 21 19.41 0.23 -7.13
CA LEU A 21 18.14 0.61 -6.55
C LEU A 21 17.81 -0.34 -5.41
N MET A 22 17.91 0.16 -4.19
CA MET A 22 17.46 -0.58 -3.00
C MET A 22 16.06 -0.13 -2.62
N PRO A 23 15.10 -1.05 -2.48
CA PRO A 23 13.77 -0.71 -2.02
C PRO A 23 13.80 -0.28 -0.56
N ILE A 24 12.98 0.73 -0.25
CA ILE A 24 12.66 1.13 1.12
C ILE A 24 11.18 0.88 1.32
N TRP A 25 10.84 0.16 2.37
CA TRP A 25 9.47 -0.01 2.82
C TRP A 25 9.12 0.97 3.93
N SER A 26 8.05 0.69 4.65
CA SER A 26 7.68 1.38 5.87
C SER A 26 8.66 1.05 7.00
N MET A 27 8.55 1.74 8.12
CA MET A 27 9.35 1.44 9.31
C MET A 27 9.06 0.05 9.84
N SER A 28 10.05 -0.58 10.48
CA SER A 28 9.82 -1.77 11.28
C SER A 28 8.80 -1.49 12.39
N ARG A 29 8.11 -2.52 12.87
CA ARG A 29 7.11 -2.37 13.93
C ARG A 29 7.69 -1.67 15.16
N LYS A 30 8.90 -2.07 15.57
CA LYS A 30 9.61 -1.46 16.70
C LYS A 30 9.94 0.02 16.45
N GLY A 31 10.52 0.35 15.31
CA GLY A 31 10.85 1.74 14.98
C GLY A 31 9.63 2.64 14.88
N PHE A 32 8.51 2.09 14.37
CA PHE A 32 7.26 2.81 14.29
C PHE A 32 6.63 3.00 15.69
N GLU A 33 6.72 2.02 16.58
CA GLU A 33 6.28 2.12 17.96
C GLU A 33 7.05 3.22 18.71
N GLU A 34 8.37 3.24 18.58
CA GLU A 34 9.22 4.30 19.15
C GLU A 34 8.85 5.71 18.65
N LEU A 35 8.47 5.82 17.37
CA LEU A 35 7.98 7.08 16.80
C LEU A 35 6.60 7.45 17.36
N TYR A 36 5.69 6.48 17.42
CA TYR A 36 4.34 6.66 17.93
C TYR A 36 4.33 7.08 19.39
N GLU A 37 5.20 6.51 20.24
CA GLU A 37 5.31 6.85 21.66
C GLU A 37 5.74 8.31 21.90
N LYS A 38 6.44 8.93 20.95
CA LYS A 38 6.83 10.35 21.04
C LYS A 38 5.66 11.31 20.86
N ILE A 39 4.51 10.85 20.40
CA ILE A 39 3.31 11.67 20.29
C ILE A 39 2.68 11.75 21.67
N SER A 40 2.70 12.95 22.28
CA SER A 40 2.31 13.20 23.67
C SER A 40 0.82 13.45 23.88
N GLU A 41 0.04 13.63 22.83
CA GLU A 41 -1.39 13.94 22.90
C GLU A 41 -2.25 12.69 23.02
N SER A 42 -3.55 12.88 23.27
CA SER A 42 -4.52 11.79 23.22
C SER A 42 -4.52 11.13 21.85
N LYS A 43 -4.27 9.83 21.82
CA LYS A 43 -4.08 9.05 20.60
C LYS A 43 -4.79 7.70 20.71
N PRO A 44 -5.21 7.08 19.58
CA PRO A 44 -5.77 5.73 19.55
C PRO A 44 -4.78 4.68 20.06
N SER A 45 -5.20 3.42 20.13
CA SER A 45 -4.25 2.35 20.45
C SER A 45 -3.17 2.20 19.36
N PHE A 46 -1.98 1.76 19.77
CA PHE A 46 -0.89 1.48 18.81
C PHE A 46 -1.34 0.48 17.73
N GLU A 47 -2.05 -0.57 18.12
CA GLU A 47 -2.54 -1.60 17.20
C GLU A 47 -3.47 -1.04 16.13
N ASP A 48 -4.40 -0.16 16.50
CA ASP A 48 -5.31 0.46 15.54
C ASP A 48 -4.54 1.33 14.54
N VAL A 49 -3.57 2.10 15.05
CA VAL A 49 -2.74 2.96 14.18
C VAL A 49 -1.82 2.11 13.31
N TRP A 50 -1.23 1.04 13.83
CA TRP A 50 -0.42 0.12 13.05
C TRP A 50 -1.19 -0.51 11.90
N ARG A 51 -2.40 -1.01 12.16
CA ARG A 51 -3.29 -1.59 11.12
C ARG A 51 -3.61 -0.62 10.00
N LEU A 52 -3.79 0.65 10.31
CA LEU A 52 -4.11 1.68 9.31
C LEU A 52 -2.88 2.15 8.54
N THR A 53 -1.73 2.17 9.17
CA THR A 53 -0.51 2.76 8.60
C THR A 53 0.42 1.75 7.94
N GLY A 54 0.43 0.50 8.44
CA GLY A 54 1.43 -0.50 8.06
C GLY A 54 2.87 0.00 8.30
N GLY A 55 3.08 0.78 9.37
CA GLY A 55 4.38 1.37 9.69
C GLY A 55 4.76 2.59 8.84
N ASN A 56 3.84 3.14 8.05
CA ASN A 56 4.14 4.28 7.19
C ASN A 56 4.07 5.62 7.97
N PRO A 57 5.20 6.33 8.20
CA PRO A 57 5.22 7.54 9.01
C PRO A 57 4.45 8.70 8.35
N ARG A 58 4.32 8.72 7.02
CA ARG A 58 3.51 9.73 6.32
C ARG A 58 2.02 9.55 6.59
N ILE A 59 1.56 8.29 6.65
CA ILE A 59 0.16 8.00 7.00
C ILE A 59 -0.09 8.31 8.47
N LEU A 60 0.86 8.03 9.36
CA LEU A 60 0.79 8.44 10.77
C LEU A 60 0.60 9.96 10.90
N LYS A 61 1.42 10.74 10.18
CA LYS A 61 1.28 12.19 10.14
C LYS A 61 -0.09 12.62 9.62
N LEU A 62 -0.59 12.01 8.55
CA LEU A 62 -1.92 12.32 8.02
C LEU A 62 -3.04 12.00 9.01
N LEU A 63 -2.95 10.90 9.74
CA LEU A 63 -3.91 10.56 10.79
C LEU A 63 -3.89 11.61 11.91
N TYR A 64 -2.71 11.97 12.38
CA TYR A 64 -2.52 13.01 13.39
C TYR A 64 -3.13 14.36 12.96
N GLU A 65 -2.81 14.83 11.75
CA GLU A 65 -3.31 16.09 11.17
C GLU A 65 -4.84 16.09 10.89
N ASN A 66 -5.49 14.93 10.95
CA ASN A 66 -6.93 14.78 10.77
C ASN A 66 -7.60 14.25 12.05
N ASP A 67 -7.06 14.59 13.22
CA ASP A 67 -7.62 14.20 14.53
C ASP A 67 -7.89 12.68 14.62
N TRP A 68 -6.99 11.88 14.07
CA TRP A 68 -7.06 10.42 13.98
C TRP A 68 -8.25 9.88 13.18
N SER A 69 -8.94 10.73 12.42
CA SER A 69 -10.05 10.32 11.56
C SER A 69 -9.57 9.66 10.27
N SER A 70 -9.55 8.34 10.25
CA SER A 70 -9.29 7.58 9.03
C SER A 70 -10.36 7.79 7.95
N GLU A 71 -11.58 8.07 8.34
CA GLU A 71 -12.74 8.25 7.47
C GLU A 71 -12.54 9.42 6.47
N ASN A 72 -12.02 10.56 6.97
CA ASN A 72 -11.70 11.71 6.12
C ASN A 72 -10.61 11.39 5.10
N ILE A 73 -9.59 10.66 5.52
CA ILE A 73 -8.48 10.27 4.64
C ILE A 73 -8.98 9.29 3.57
N ILE A 74 -9.77 8.29 3.95
CA ILE A 74 -10.38 7.31 3.05
C ILE A 74 -11.25 8.01 2.00
N THR A 75 -12.06 8.97 2.41
CA THR A 75 -12.92 9.73 1.49
C THR A 75 -12.08 10.49 0.45
N ARG A 76 -11.02 11.19 0.90
CA ARG A 76 -10.08 11.85 -0.01
C ARG A 76 -9.35 10.87 -0.94
N LEU A 77 -8.97 9.70 -0.45
CA LEU A 77 -8.34 8.67 -1.28
C LEU A 77 -9.27 8.17 -2.38
N ILE A 78 -10.57 7.98 -2.09
CA ILE A 78 -11.57 7.60 -3.11
C ILE A 78 -11.60 8.63 -4.24
N GLU A 79 -11.59 9.92 -3.90
CA GLU A 79 -11.59 11.01 -4.88
C GLU A 79 -10.27 11.08 -5.67
N TRP A 80 -9.13 11.13 -4.97
CA TRP A 80 -7.81 11.27 -5.60
C TRP A 80 -7.44 10.08 -6.47
N LYS A 81 -7.83 8.86 -6.06
CA LYS A 81 -7.57 7.64 -6.83
C LYS A 81 -8.67 7.38 -7.88
N LYS A 82 -9.68 8.27 -7.96
CA LYS A 82 -10.79 8.16 -8.91
C LYS A 82 -11.51 6.81 -8.83
N LEU A 83 -11.82 6.35 -7.60
CA LEU A 83 -12.53 5.10 -7.34
C LEU A 83 -14.03 5.27 -7.53
N GLY A 84 -14.44 5.78 -8.68
CA GLY A 84 -15.85 6.02 -9.04
C GLY A 84 -16.55 4.76 -9.55
N LEU A 85 -17.86 4.90 -9.79
CA LEU A 85 -18.74 3.80 -10.20
C LEU A 85 -18.20 3.00 -11.41
N SER A 86 -17.72 3.69 -12.44
CA SER A 86 -17.20 3.04 -13.65
C SER A 86 -15.99 2.14 -13.36
N PHE A 87 -15.04 2.64 -12.57
CA PHE A 87 -13.87 1.86 -12.15
C PHE A 87 -14.26 0.66 -11.30
N ILE A 88 -15.11 0.88 -10.31
CA ILE A 88 -15.56 -0.17 -9.41
C ILE A 88 -16.32 -1.24 -10.16
N ASN A 89 -17.25 -0.88 -11.05
CA ASN A 89 -18.00 -1.87 -11.81
C ASN A 89 -17.12 -2.66 -12.80
N LYS A 90 -16.15 -1.99 -13.42
CA LYS A 90 -15.21 -2.64 -14.35
C LYS A 90 -14.39 -3.73 -13.63
N TRP A 91 -13.98 -3.49 -12.40
CA TRP A 91 -13.02 -4.35 -11.70
C TRP A 91 -13.56 -5.03 -10.45
N ARG A 92 -14.87 -4.98 -10.20
CA ARG A 92 -15.50 -5.45 -8.97
C ARG A 92 -14.98 -6.82 -8.50
N GLY A 93 -15.13 -7.84 -9.32
CA GLY A 93 -14.76 -9.20 -8.92
C GLY A 93 -13.28 -9.40 -8.65
N VAL A 94 -12.42 -8.63 -9.31
CA VAL A 94 -10.97 -8.65 -9.06
C VAL A 94 -10.65 -7.89 -7.77
N LEU A 95 -11.27 -6.73 -7.56
CA LEU A 95 -11.06 -5.91 -6.35
C LEU A 95 -11.55 -6.64 -5.09
N GLU A 96 -12.70 -7.29 -5.14
CA GLU A 96 -13.22 -8.08 -4.01
C GLU A 96 -12.24 -9.16 -3.57
N LYS A 97 -11.68 -9.91 -4.52
CA LYS A 97 -10.65 -10.91 -4.22
C LYS A 97 -9.34 -10.29 -3.72
N ALA A 98 -8.91 -9.18 -4.34
CA ALA A 98 -7.66 -8.51 -3.97
C ALA A 98 -7.71 -7.85 -2.58
N ILE A 99 -8.90 -7.49 -2.07
CA ILE A 99 -9.08 -7.01 -0.68
C ILE A 99 -8.73 -8.12 0.31
N GLU A 100 -9.14 -9.35 0.03
CA GLU A 100 -8.86 -10.50 0.90
C GLU A 100 -7.40 -10.93 0.79
N ASP A 101 -6.88 -11.05 -0.44
CA ASP A 101 -5.49 -11.40 -0.70
C ASP A 101 -4.96 -10.68 -1.95
N PRO A 102 -4.04 -9.72 -1.83
CA PRO A 102 -3.54 -9.00 -2.98
C PRO A 102 -2.74 -9.89 -3.95
N ASP A 103 -2.25 -11.06 -3.52
CA ASP A 103 -1.51 -11.97 -4.38
C ASP A 103 -2.38 -12.61 -5.47
N VAL A 104 -3.70 -12.53 -5.37
CA VAL A 104 -4.60 -12.94 -6.46
C VAL A 104 -4.28 -12.21 -7.77
N LEU A 105 -3.75 -10.99 -7.68
CA LEU A 105 -3.32 -10.19 -8.83
C LEU A 105 -2.02 -10.69 -9.47
N TRP A 106 -1.31 -11.62 -8.83
CA TRP A 106 -0.12 -12.28 -9.35
C TRP A 106 -0.43 -13.56 -10.12
N SER A 107 -1.66 -14.06 -10.04
CA SER A 107 -2.08 -15.29 -10.72
C SER A 107 -2.01 -15.14 -12.24
N PHE A 108 -1.60 -16.20 -12.92
CA PHE A 108 -1.59 -16.28 -14.39
C PHE A 108 -3.00 -16.13 -15.02
N ASP A 109 -4.05 -16.35 -14.24
CA ASP A 109 -5.43 -16.20 -14.67
C ASP A 109 -5.93 -14.76 -14.66
N VAL A 110 -5.16 -13.84 -14.08
CA VAL A 110 -5.53 -12.43 -14.05
C VAL A 110 -4.94 -11.71 -15.26
N VAL A 111 -5.83 -11.11 -16.02
CA VAL A 111 -5.45 -10.26 -17.18
C VAL A 111 -4.56 -9.13 -16.69
N GLU A 112 -3.53 -8.75 -17.44
CA GLU A 112 -2.60 -7.66 -17.09
C GLU A 112 -3.29 -6.30 -16.90
N GLU A 113 -4.42 -6.08 -17.56
CA GLU A 113 -5.09 -4.77 -17.59
C GLU A 113 -5.50 -4.23 -16.21
N PRO A 114 -6.17 -5.01 -15.30
CA PRO A 114 -6.47 -4.51 -13.96
C PRO A 114 -5.21 -4.18 -13.15
N VAL A 115 -4.19 -5.03 -13.24
CA VAL A 115 -2.92 -4.81 -12.52
C VAL A 115 -2.27 -3.51 -12.96
N LYS A 116 -2.18 -3.27 -14.27
CA LYS A 116 -1.64 -2.03 -14.83
C LYS A 116 -2.42 -0.81 -14.33
N GLU A 117 -3.75 -0.84 -14.41
CA GLU A 117 -4.58 0.28 -13.95
C GLU A 117 -4.45 0.52 -12.43
N PHE A 118 -4.33 -0.53 -11.63
CA PHE A 118 -4.15 -0.40 -10.18
C PHE A 118 -2.78 0.19 -9.81
N VAL A 119 -1.74 -0.19 -10.55
CA VAL A 119 -0.39 0.40 -10.41
C VAL A 119 -0.40 1.87 -10.85
N GLU A 120 -0.99 2.21 -11.99
CA GLU A 120 -1.10 3.59 -12.48
C GLU A 120 -1.85 4.51 -11.51
N ARG A 121 -2.87 3.99 -10.83
CA ARG A 121 -3.59 4.71 -9.77
C ARG A 121 -2.86 4.74 -8.43
N ASN A 122 -1.71 4.10 -8.32
CA ASN A 122 -1.00 3.91 -7.05
C ASN A 122 -1.89 3.28 -5.97
N LEU A 123 -2.63 2.26 -6.30
CA LEU A 123 -3.40 1.46 -5.35
C LEU A 123 -2.57 0.33 -4.78
N ILE A 124 -1.75 -0.28 -5.61
CA ILE A 124 -0.91 -1.43 -5.26
C ILE A 124 0.56 -1.18 -5.60
N VAL A 125 1.41 -1.93 -4.92
CA VAL A 125 2.81 -2.13 -5.26
C VAL A 125 2.91 -3.52 -5.87
N TYR A 126 3.30 -3.57 -7.13
CA TYR A 126 3.44 -4.81 -7.89
C TYR A 126 4.89 -5.28 -7.86
N PHE A 127 5.07 -6.57 -7.76
CA PHE A 127 6.38 -7.22 -7.70
C PHE A 127 7.23 -6.74 -6.51
N LEU A 128 6.93 -7.29 -5.34
CA LEU A 128 7.78 -7.12 -4.16
C LEU A 128 9.10 -7.88 -4.39
N SER A 129 10.21 -7.19 -4.22
CA SER A 129 11.55 -7.78 -4.28
C SER A 129 11.69 -8.90 -3.26
N GLU A 130 12.62 -9.81 -3.50
CA GLU A 130 12.98 -10.84 -2.52
C GLU A 130 13.25 -10.21 -1.16
N ARG A 131 12.78 -10.88 -0.10
CA ARG A 131 12.92 -10.39 1.29
C ARG A 131 14.29 -10.69 1.88
N ASN A 132 15.31 -10.64 1.05
CA ASN A 132 16.68 -10.74 1.48
C ASN A 132 17.13 -9.39 2.05
N SER A 133 17.49 -9.35 3.33
CA SER A 133 17.90 -8.12 4.02
C SER A 133 19.02 -7.35 3.32
N LYS A 134 19.88 -8.02 2.56
CA LYS A 134 20.96 -7.38 1.79
C LYS A 134 20.44 -6.54 0.61
N LEU A 135 19.20 -6.75 0.18
CA LEU A 135 18.58 -6.07 -0.95
C LEU A 135 17.68 -4.91 -0.52
N TRP A 136 17.51 -4.70 0.80
CA TRP A 136 16.64 -3.65 1.35
C TRP A 136 17.43 -2.65 2.16
N VAL A 137 16.94 -1.41 2.20
CA VAL A 137 17.35 -0.44 3.21
C VAL A 137 16.52 -0.73 4.44
N ASP A 138 17.14 -0.86 5.59
CA ASP A 138 16.53 -1.33 6.83
C ASP A 138 16.01 -2.78 6.75
N GLU A 139 14.93 -3.09 7.44
CA GLU A 139 14.34 -4.41 7.45
C GLU A 139 13.44 -4.63 6.24
N PRO A 140 13.51 -5.81 5.60
CA PRO A 140 12.56 -6.18 4.57
C PRO A 140 11.16 -6.34 5.18
N LEU A 141 10.13 -6.20 4.34
CA LEU A 141 8.77 -6.59 4.68
C LEU A 141 8.68 -8.00 5.29
N THR A 142 7.73 -8.19 6.18
CA THR A 142 7.26 -9.53 6.55
C THR A 142 6.85 -10.32 5.31
N GLU A 143 6.97 -11.64 5.32
CA GLU A 143 6.69 -12.46 4.13
C GLU A 143 5.27 -12.27 3.60
N LYS A 144 4.31 -12.26 4.49
CA LYS A 144 2.90 -12.00 4.17
C LYS A 144 2.19 -11.51 5.43
N ASP A 145 1.48 -10.38 5.31
CA ASP A 145 0.67 -9.82 6.37
C ASP A 145 -0.61 -9.22 5.76
N LEU A 146 -1.65 -10.04 5.71
CA LEU A 146 -2.94 -9.64 5.15
C LEU A 146 -3.67 -8.60 5.99
N GLU A 147 -3.32 -8.47 7.27
CA GLU A 147 -3.93 -7.47 8.15
C GLU A 147 -3.60 -6.05 7.67
N ILE A 148 -2.37 -5.82 7.28
CA ILE A 148 -1.93 -4.54 6.71
C ILE A 148 -1.96 -4.50 5.17
N GLY A 149 -2.48 -5.56 4.55
CA GLY A 149 -2.65 -5.63 3.10
C GLY A 149 -1.38 -5.95 2.31
N VAL A 150 -0.48 -6.70 2.91
CA VAL A 150 0.79 -7.14 2.30
C VAL A 150 0.69 -8.61 1.92
N GLY A 151 0.77 -8.92 0.63
CA GLY A 151 0.92 -10.27 0.10
C GLY A 151 2.38 -10.68 -0.06
N LYS A 152 2.60 -11.84 -0.66
CA LYS A 152 3.94 -12.34 -1.00
C LYS A 152 4.56 -11.58 -2.16
N TYR A 153 3.79 -11.29 -3.19
CA TYR A 153 4.25 -10.70 -4.45
C TYR A 153 3.72 -9.27 -4.66
N ILE A 154 2.56 -8.99 -4.09
CA ILE A 154 1.84 -7.73 -4.26
C ILE A 154 1.41 -7.22 -2.89
N ALA A 155 1.45 -5.91 -2.72
CA ALA A 155 0.88 -5.26 -1.54
C ALA A 155 0.00 -4.08 -1.95
N TRP A 156 -1.00 -3.77 -1.12
CA TRP A 156 -1.65 -2.46 -1.19
C TRP A 156 -0.64 -1.36 -0.88
N GLN A 157 -0.79 -0.21 -1.51
CA GLN A 157 0.13 0.93 -1.30
C GLN A 157 0.20 1.34 0.18
N THR A 158 -0.91 1.28 0.87
CA THR A 158 -1.06 1.28 2.33
C THR A 158 -2.39 0.60 2.68
N SER A 159 -2.59 0.24 3.94
CA SER A 159 -3.87 -0.30 4.42
C SER A 159 -5.05 0.64 4.13
N LEU A 160 -4.84 1.97 4.22
CA LEU A 160 -5.88 2.95 3.89
C LEU A 160 -6.31 2.93 2.42
N HIS A 161 -5.42 2.56 1.49
CA HIS A 161 -5.82 2.36 0.09
C HIS A 161 -6.75 1.16 -0.07
N ARG A 162 -6.48 0.05 0.64
CA ARG A 162 -7.36 -1.11 0.69
C ARG A 162 -8.73 -0.74 1.27
N GLU A 163 -8.75 -0.01 2.38
CA GLU A 163 -10.01 0.42 3.00
C GLU A 163 -10.78 1.41 2.10
N ALA A 164 -10.10 2.27 1.34
CA ALA A 164 -10.74 3.16 0.37
C ALA A 164 -11.43 2.36 -0.76
N VAL A 165 -10.78 1.33 -1.28
CA VAL A 165 -11.39 0.43 -2.27
C VAL A 165 -12.57 -0.33 -1.69
N LYS A 166 -12.44 -0.88 -0.48
CA LYS A 166 -13.52 -1.58 0.24
C LYS A 166 -14.74 -0.67 0.45
N LYS A 167 -14.52 0.56 0.89
CA LYS A 167 -15.59 1.55 1.05
C LYS A 167 -16.24 1.91 -0.29
N ALA A 168 -15.45 2.09 -1.36
CA ALA A 168 -15.98 2.37 -2.69
C ALA A 168 -16.81 1.20 -3.24
N LEU A 169 -16.36 -0.05 -3.06
CA LEU A 169 -17.13 -1.25 -3.41
C LEU A 169 -18.49 -1.29 -2.71
N ASN A 170 -18.53 -0.96 -1.43
CA ASN A 170 -19.77 -0.94 -0.64
C ASN A 170 -20.70 0.21 -1.06
N LYS A 171 -20.14 1.36 -1.41
CA LYS A 171 -20.92 2.53 -1.84
C LYS A 171 -21.66 2.31 -3.18
N TYR A 172 -21.11 1.49 -4.04
CA TYR A 172 -21.62 1.27 -5.40
C TYR A 172 -22.20 -0.15 -5.61
N LYS A 173 -22.62 -0.80 -4.52
CA LYS A 173 -23.34 -2.10 -4.57
C LYS A 173 -24.67 -2.03 -5.29
#